data_d51fb6421e5657c72cf70851650b138d
#
_entry.id   d51fb6421e5657c72cf70851650b138d
#
_cell.length_a   1.000
_cell.length_b   1.000
_cell.length_c   1.000
_cell.angle_alpha   90.00
_cell.angle_beta   90.00
_cell.angle_gamma   90.00
#
_symmetry.space_group_name_H-M   'P 1'
#
loop_
_entity.id
_entity.type
_entity.pdbx_description
1 polymer ?
#
loop_
_entity_poly.entity_id
_entity_poly.type
_entity_poly.pdbx_seq_one_letter_code
_entity_poly.pdbx_strand_id
1 'polypeptide(L)'
;MNNRDHRKITVVDNLVAFTGGVNISDEYINRHRRFGYWKDSAIMIEGDAVWSFTCMFLGMYTYVRGTNDSIDYEQYHLLYEYPENAKGFYQQYSDTPTDEEPFALNVHLNMIQHAKKYIYIDAPYLILTESMKTALKM
;
A
#
# COMPACT_ATOMS: atom_id res chain seq x y z
N MET A 1 -18.69 4.75 -12.27
CA MET A 1 -17.52 4.88 -11.36
C MET A 1 -16.84 3.52 -11.26
N ASN A 2 -15.50 3.44 -11.33
CA ASN A 2 -14.78 2.17 -11.20
C ASN A 2 -14.34 2.02 -9.73
N ASN A 3 -15.12 1.29 -8.95
CA ASN A 3 -14.89 1.10 -7.51
C ASN A 3 -14.06 -0.19 -7.26
N ARG A 4 -12.99 -0.40 -8.02
CA ARG A 4 -12.10 -1.55 -7.83
C ARG A 4 -11.00 -1.20 -6.85
N ASP A 5 -10.80 -2.04 -5.84
CA ASP A 5 -9.59 -1.98 -5.02
C ASP A 5 -8.41 -2.52 -5.83
N HIS A 6 -7.38 -1.70 -6.01
CA HIS A 6 -6.17 -2.06 -6.77
C HIS A 6 -4.97 -2.32 -5.85
N ARG A 7 -5.13 -2.24 -4.55
CA ARG A 7 -4.07 -2.55 -3.59
C ARG A 7 -3.73 -4.03 -3.65
N LYS A 8 -2.45 -4.34 -3.51
CA LYS A 8 -1.94 -5.69 -3.39
C LYS A 8 -1.44 -5.85 -1.97
N ILE A 9 -2.27 -6.43 -1.14
CA ILE A 9 -1.99 -6.65 0.28
C ILE A 9 -2.20 -8.14 0.55
N THR A 10 -1.17 -8.78 1.10
CA THR A 10 -1.27 -10.13 1.63
C THR A 10 -0.77 -10.10 3.05
N VAL A 11 -1.59 -10.54 3.99
CA VAL A 11 -1.22 -10.64 5.41
C VAL A 11 -1.34 -12.11 5.82
N VAL A 12 -0.34 -12.59 6.52
CA VAL A 12 -0.31 -13.97 7.05
C VAL A 12 -0.21 -13.88 8.57
N ASP A 13 -1.24 -14.41 9.24
CA ASP A 13 -1.34 -14.51 10.71
C ASP A 13 -1.12 -13.19 11.47
N ASN A 14 -1.29 -12.04 10.80
CA ASN A 14 -0.93 -10.73 11.33
C ASN A 14 0.54 -10.60 11.78
N LEU A 15 1.41 -11.48 11.32
CA LEU A 15 2.86 -11.49 11.63
C LEU A 15 3.67 -10.93 10.47
N VAL A 16 3.29 -11.21 9.24
CA VAL A 16 3.98 -10.74 8.05
C VAL A 16 3.00 -10.20 7.02
N ALA A 17 3.37 -9.09 6.39
CA ALA A 17 2.63 -8.50 5.28
C ALA A 17 3.50 -8.36 4.05
N PHE A 18 2.89 -8.52 2.89
CA PHE A 18 3.48 -8.22 1.59
C PHE A 18 2.64 -7.17 0.87
N THR A 19 3.29 -6.18 0.30
CA THR A 19 2.64 -5.18 -0.55
C THR A 19 3.57 -4.74 -1.68
N GLY A 20 3.00 -4.27 -2.78
CA GLY A 20 3.77 -3.83 -3.95
C GLY A 20 2.93 -3.78 -5.22
N GLY A 21 3.58 -3.87 -6.37
CA GLY A 21 2.94 -3.83 -7.67
C GLY A 21 2.45 -5.19 -8.19
N VAL A 22 2.95 -6.30 -7.64
CA VAL A 22 2.72 -7.67 -8.13
C VAL A 22 1.27 -8.10 -7.98
N ASN A 23 0.61 -8.44 -9.08
CA ASN A 23 -0.70 -9.11 -9.05
C ASN A 23 -0.53 -10.64 -9.04
N ILE A 24 -1.57 -11.34 -8.62
CA ILE A 24 -1.62 -12.81 -8.69
C ILE A 24 -1.99 -13.21 -10.12
N SER A 25 -0.99 -13.29 -10.99
CA SER A 25 -1.17 -13.73 -12.38
C SER A 25 0.17 -14.20 -12.96
N ASP A 26 0.10 -15.06 -13.99
CA ASP A 26 1.26 -15.71 -14.60
C ASP A 26 2.20 -14.72 -15.31
N GLU A 27 1.70 -13.57 -15.75
CA GLU A 27 2.50 -12.51 -16.33
C GLU A 27 3.53 -11.96 -15.35
N TYR A 28 3.12 -11.73 -14.08
CA TYR A 28 3.98 -11.13 -13.05
C TYR A 28 5.12 -12.05 -12.59
N ILE A 29 4.98 -13.35 -12.78
CA ILE A 29 6.02 -14.34 -12.49
C ILE A 29 6.74 -14.83 -13.76
N ASN A 30 6.52 -14.16 -14.89
CA ASN A 30 7.12 -14.44 -16.19
C ASN A 30 6.84 -15.85 -16.75
N ARG A 31 5.78 -16.52 -16.32
CA ARG A 31 5.29 -17.75 -16.92
C ARG A 31 4.58 -17.49 -18.26
N HIS A 32 3.92 -16.36 -18.38
CA HIS A 32 3.30 -15.90 -19.62
C HIS A 32 3.85 -14.51 -19.98
N ARG A 33 4.55 -14.42 -21.11
CA ARG A 33 5.22 -13.19 -21.57
C ARG A 33 4.37 -12.40 -22.56
N ARG A 34 3.16 -12.05 -22.20
CA ARG A 34 2.26 -11.28 -23.08
C ARG A 34 2.83 -9.91 -23.47
N PHE A 35 3.54 -9.26 -22.55
CA PHE A 35 4.09 -7.90 -22.71
C PHE A 35 5.63 -7.85 -22.61
N GLY A 36 6.30 -9.01 -22.75
CA GLY A 36 7.73 -9.13 -22.55
C GLY A 36 8.09 -9.61 -21.15
N TYR A 37 9.33 -9.33 -20.73
CA TYR A 37 9.77 -9.65 -19.37
C TYR A 37 9.22 -8.66 -18.38
N TRP A 38 8.48 -9.16 -17.38
CA TRP A 38 7.90 -8.34 -16.32
C TRP A 38 8.88 -8.22 -15.14
N LYS A 39 9.14 -6.99 -14.73
CA LYS A 39 9.86 -6.67 -13.51
C LYS A 39 8.97 -5.81 -12.63
N ASP A 40 8.78 -6.23 -11.41
CA ASP A 40 8.00 -5.51 -10.41
C ASP A 40 8.73 -5.47 -9.09
N SER A 41 8.21 -4.76 -8.12
CA SER A 41 8.75 -4.67 -6.78
C SER A 41 7.67 -4.93 -5.73
N ALA A 42 8.08 -5.55 -4.65
CA ALA A 42 7.26 -5.74 -3.46
C ALA A 42 8.16 -5.64 -2.23
N ILE A 43 7.55 -5.33 -1.10
CA ILE A 43 8.20 -5.35 0.20
C ILE A 43 7.52 -6.37 1.10
N MET A 44 8.32 -7.02 1.93
CA MET A 44 7.87 -7.83 3.05
C MET A 44 8.11 -7.03 4.33
N ILE A 45 7.12 -7.02 5.20
CA ILE A 45 7.12 -6.27 6.45
C ILE A 45 6.76 -7.24 7.57
N GLU A 46 7.50 -7.18 8.66
CA GLU A 46 7.23 -7.90 9.90
C GLU A 46 7.13 -6.91 11.05
N GLY A 47 6.35 -7.24 12.07
CA GLY A 47 6.16 -6.40 13.26
C GLY A 47 4.85 -5.63 13.26
N ASP A 48 4.70 -4.66 14.18
CA ASP A 48 3.45 -3.92 14.43
C ASP A 48 2.88 -3.23 13.20
N ALA A 49 3.72 -2.86 12.24
CA ALA A 49 3.27 -2.27 10.99
C ALA A 49 2.31 -3.18 10.20
N VAL A 50 2.38 -4.51 10.42
CA VAL A 50 1.47 -5.49 9.80
C VAL A 50 0.03 -5.26 10.22
N TRP A 51 -0.20 -4.84 11.47
CA TRP A 51 -1.53 -4.54 11.98
C TRP A 51 -2.29 -3.51 11.12
N SER A 52 -1.62 -2.48 10.64
CA SER A 52 -2.23 -1.48 9.77
C SER A 52 -2.74 -2.08 8.45
N PHE A 53 -2.02 -3.06 7.88
CA PHE A 53 -2.48 -3.76 6.68
C PHE A 53 -3.70 -4.64 6.96
N THR A 54 -3.73 -5.30 8.12
CA THR A 54 -4.90 -6.06 8.58
C THR A 54 -6.12 -5.14 8.69
N CYS A 55 -5.98 -3.99 9.34
CA CYS A 55 -7.05 -2.99 9.46
C CYS A 55 -7.52 -2.48 8.09
N MET A 56 -6.61 -2.18 7.17
CA MET A 56 -6.97 -1.77 5.80
C MET A 56 -7.80 -2.83 5.08
N PHE A 57 -7.42 -4.10 5.20
CA PHE A 57 -8.17 -5.20 4.60
C PHE A 57 -9.55 -5.36 5.23
N LEU A 58 -9.62 -5.40 6.56
CA LEU A 58 -10.87 -5.57 7.29
C LEU A 58 -11.86 -4.42 7.04
N GLY A 59 -11.37 -3.19 6.98
CA GLY A 59 -12.19 -2.03 6.66
C GLY A 59 -12.81 -2.14 5.25
N MET A 60 -12.02 -2.51 4.24
CA MET A 60 -12.54 -2.72 2.89
C MET A 60 -13.47 -3.93 2.82
N TYR A 61 -13.15 -5.00 3.50
CA TYR A 61 -13.99 -6.21 3.57
C TYR A 61 -15.38 -5.89 4.13
N THR A 62 -15.43 -5.14 5.23
CA THR A 62 -16.70 -4.69 5.84
C THR A 62 -17.50 -3.81 4.90
N TYR A 63 -16.83 -2.85 4.25
CA TYR A 63 -17.45 -1.96 3.28
C TYR A 63 -18.08 -2.73 2.10
N VAL A 64 -17.35 -3.68 1.52
CA VAL A 64 -17.83 -4.46 0.38
C VAL A 64 -18.97 -5.40 0.75
N ARG A 65 -18.94 -5.98 1.94
CA ARG A 65 -20.03 -6.86 2.42
C ARG A 65 -21.30 -6.10 2.74
N GLY A 66 -21.23 -4.81 2.99
CA GLY A 66 -22.39 -4.00 3.36
C GLY A 66 -23.06 -4.47 4.66
N THR A 67 -22.33 -5.17 5.52
CA THR A 67 -22.84 -5.61 6.81
C THR A 67 -22.63 -4.52 7.85
N ASN A 68 -23.66 -4.27 8.68
CA ASN A 68 -23.53 -3.43 9.87
C ASN A 68 -22.91 -4.20 11.04
N ASP A 69 -22.51 -5.45 10.83
CA ASP A 69 -21.87 -6.26 11.84
C ASP A 69 -20.47 -5.69 12.12
N SER A 70 -20.27 -5.20 13.32
CA SER A 70 -18.96 -4.76 13.77
C SER A 70 -18.00 -5.95 13.81
N ILE A 71 -16.96 -5.93 12.98
CA ILE A 71 -15.87 -6.88 13.13
C ILE A 71 -15.10 -6.50 14.38
N ASP A 72 -14.89 -7.45 15.26
CA ASP A 72 -13.94 -7.30 16.34
C ASP A 72 -12.53 -7.40 15.76
N TYR A 73 -11.88 -6.25 15.58
CA TYR A 73 -10.54 -6.18 15.02
C TYR A 73 -9.51 -6.81 15.95
N GLU A 74 -9.69 -6.72 17.26
CA GLU A 74 -8.74 -7.20 18.25
C GLU A 74 -8.51 -8.72 18.18
N GLN A 75 -9.48 -9.49 17.72
CA GLN A 75 -9.31 -10.94 17.51
C GLN A 75 -8.21 -11.29 16.51
N TYR A 76 -7.81 -10.34 15.64
CA TYR A 76 -6.75 -10.52 14.65
C TYR A 76 -5.44 -9.87 15.09
N HIS A 77 -5.44 -9.13 16.20
CA HIS A 77 -4.28 -8.42 16.69
C HIS A 77 -3.38 -9.37 17.48
N LEU A 78 -2.24 -9.74 16.91
CA LEU A 78 -1.22 -10.51 17.59
C LEU A 78 -0.11 -9.57 18.07
N LEU A 79 0.33 -9.77 19.31
CA LEU A 79 1.50 -9.07 19.82
C LEU A 79 2.75 -9.64 19.15
N TYR A 80 3.59 -8.76 18.66
CA TYR A 80 4.84 -9.13 18.00
C TYR A 80 6.04 -8.82 18.91
N GLU A 81 6.93 -9.80 19.06
CA GLU A 81 8.20 -9.59 19.75
C GLU A 81 9.26 -9.11 18.75
N TYR A 82 9.73 -7.90 18.96
CA TYR A 82 10.74 -7.30 18.08
C TYR A 82 12.12 -7.91 18.28
N PRO A 83 12.89 -8.16 17.21
CA PRO A 83 14.31 -8.36 17.32
C PRO A 83 14.98 -7.11 17.93
N GLU A 84 15.95 -7.29 18.83
CA GLU A 84 16.65 -6.18 19.50
C GLU A 84 17.31 -5.18 18.52
N ASN A 85 17.63 -5.62 17.31
CA ASN A 85 18.24 -4.79 16.25
C ASN A 85 17.24 -4.22 15.26
N ALA A 86 15.92 -4.40 15.45
CA ALA A 86 14.90 -3.80 14.60
C ALA A 86 14.98 -2.27 14.67
N LYS A 87 15.10 -1.63 13.51
CA LYS A 87 15.20 -0.17 13.39
C LYS A 87 14.38 0.33 12.23
N GLY A 88 13.86 1.54 12.36
CA GLY A 88 13.11 2.20 11.31
C GLY A 88 11.65 2.39 11.65
N PHE A 89 10.97 3.10 10.77
CA PHE A 89 9.55 3.38 10.89
C PHE A 89 8.89 3.04 9.56
N TYR A 90 7.71 2.46 9.64
CA TYR A 90 6.85 2.20 8.50
C TYR A 90 5.53 2.92 8.72
N GLN A 91 5.11 3.67 7.74
CA GLN A 91 3.81 4.33 7.75
C GLN A 91 3.02 3.87 6.52
N GLN A 92 2.05 3.03 6.76
CA GLN A 92 1.11 2.61 5.75
C GLN A 92 0.06 3.71 5.55
N TYR A 93 -0.36 3.91 4.32
CA TYR A 93 -1.44 4.82 3.98
C TYR A 93 -2.20 4.32 2.75
N SER A 94 -3.45 4.71 2.66
CA SER A 94 -4.27 4.46 1.47
C SER A 94 -5.36 5.52 1.39
N ASP A 95 -5.80 5.84 0.18
CA ASP A 95 -7.05 6.53 -0.02
C ASP A 95 -8.20 5.53 0.01
N THR A 96 -9.36 5.98 0.43
CA THR A 96 -10.59 5.20 0.46
C THR A 96 -11.69 5.90 -0.32
N PRO A 97 -12.68 5.18 -0.86
CA PRO A 97 -13.83 5.83 -1.50
C PRO A 97 -14.85 6.39 -0.48
N THR A 98 -14.56 6.29 0.81
CA THR A 98 -15.47 6.66 1.90
C THR A 98 -15.25 8.07 2.42
N ASP A 99 -14.18 8.72 2.00
CA ASP A 99 -13.87 10.12 2.32
C ASP A 99 -13.39 10.88 1.07
N GLU A 100 -13.29 12.20 1.18
CA GLU A 100 -12.85 13.08 0.09
C GLU A 100 -11.40 13.56 0.28
N GLU A 101 -10.69 13.07 1.29
CA GLU A 101 -9.34 13.52 1.58
C GLU A 101 -8.31 12.83 0.67
N PRO A 102 -7.55 13.57 -0.16
CA PRO A 102 -6.55 12.99 -1.05
C PRO A 102 -5.25 12.69 -0.29
N PHE A 103 -5.32 11.77 0.67
CA PHE A 103 -4.22 11.49 1.60
C PHE A 103 -2.95 11.03 0.88
N ALA A 104 -3.07 10.10 -0.06
CA ALA A 104 -1.91 9.61 -0.82
C ALA A 104 -1.25 10.71 -1.65
N LEU A 105 -2.05 11.59 -2.26
CA LEU A 105 -1.51 12.75 -2.98
C LEU A 105 -0.73 13.67 -2.04
N ASN A 106 -1.27 13.96 -0.86
CA ASN A 106 -0.63 14.82 0.14
C ASN A 106 0.68 14.22 0.64
N VAL A 107 0.75 12.91 0.85
CA VAL A 107 2.01 12.21 1.20
C VAL A 107 3.06 12.35 0.09
N HIS A 108 2.68 12.15 -1.18
CA HIS A 108 3.59 12.31 -2.31
C HIS A 108 4.11 13.73 -2.45
N LEU A 109 3.24 14.74 -2.32
CA LEU A 109 3.63 16.16 -2.34
C LEU A 109 4.60 16.47 -1.21
N ASN A 110 4.36 15.94 -0.03
CA ASN A 110 5.20 16.11 1.13
C ASN A 110 6.61 15.53 0.89
N MET A 111 6.69 14.31 0.36
CA MET A 111 7.97 13.68 0.01
C MET A 111 8.74 14.49 -1.04
N ILE A 112 8.08 14.99 -2.08
CA ILE A 112 8.71 15.81 -3.14
C ILE A 112 9.25 17.10 -2.54
N GLN A 113 8.47 17.81 -1.73
CA GLN A 113 8.85 19.08 -1.13
C GLN A 113 10.00 18.97 -0.11
N HIS A 114 10.11 17.82 0.57
CA HIS A 114 11.16 17.59 1.56
C HIS A 114 12.43 16.96 1.00
N ALA A 115 12.44 16.57 -0.27
CA ALA A 115 13.64 16.04 -0.93
C ALA A 115 14.77 17.07 -0.92
N LYS A 116 15.97 16.69 -0.47
CA LYS A 116 17.12 17.58 -0.34
C LYS A 116 18.14 17.47 -1.46
N LYS A 117 18.19 16.33 -2.13
CA LYS A 117 19.19 16.08 -3.17
C LYS A 117 18.57 15.54 -4.45
N TYR A 118 17.74 14.51 -4.34
CA TYR A 118 17.07 13.86 -5.48
C TYR A 118 15.88 13.08 -5.00
N ILE A 119 14.97 12.78 -5.91
CA ILE A 119 13.89 11.82 -5.76
C ILE A 119 13.87 10.92 -6.99
N TYR A 120 13.75 9.62 -6.78
CA TYR A 120 13.52 8.64 -7.84
C TYR A 120 12.08 8.15 -7.74
N ILE A 121 11.39 8.14 -8.86
CA ILE A 121 10.01 7.65 -8.96
C ILE A 121 10.01 6.57 -10.03
N ASP A 122 9.68 5.35 -9.63
CA ASP A 122 9.48 4.22 -10.53
C ASP A 122 7.98 3.85 -10.51
N ALA A 123 7.31 4.05 -11.62
CA ALA A 123 5.88 3.81 -11.76
C ALA A 123 5.54 3.43 -13.21
N PRO A 124 4.70 2.40 -13.42
CA PRO A 124 4.29 2.00 -14.77
C PRO A 124 3.41 3.05 -15.45
N TYR A 125 2.75 3.91 -14.68
CA TYR A 125 1.90 4.98 -15.16
C TYR A 125 2.20 6.28 -14.43
N LEU A 126 2.83 7.22 -15.12
CA LEU A 126 3.11 8.54 -14.56
C LEU A 126 1.93 9.49 -14.84
N ILE A 127 0.88 9.39 -14.02
CA ILE A 127 -0.30 10.25 -14.09
C ILE A 127 -0.17 11.34 -13.03
N LEU A 128 0.25 12.53 -13.45
CA LEU A 128 0.52 13.65 -12.56
C LEU A 128 -0.67 14.59 -12.46
N THR A 129 -1.08 14.91 -11.24
CA THR A 129 -1.97 16.07 -10.97
C THR A 129 -1.22 17.39 -11.23
N GLU A 130 -1.95 18.49 -11.36
CA GLU A 130 -1.34 19.82 -11.55
C GLU A 130 -0.47 20.22 -10.34
N SER A 131 -0.88 19.85 -9.13
CA SER A 131 -0.09 20.07 -7.91
C SER A 131 1.23 19.29 -7.93
N MET A 132 1.23 18.03 -8.35
CA MET A 132 2.45 17.22 -8.49
C MET A 132 3.37 17.79 -9.58
N LYS A 133 2.82 18.21 -10.73
CA LYS A 133 3.60 18.85 -11.79
C LYS A 133 4.27 20.12 -11.30
N THR A 134 3.58 20.90 -10.49
CA THR A 134 4.13 22.11 -9.89
C THR A 134 5.24 21.78 -8.90
N ALA A 135 5.01 20.86 -8.00
CA ALA A 135 5.99 20.45 -6.99
C ALA A 135 7.28 19.88 -7.60
N LEU A 136 7.18 19.13 -8.71
CA LEU A 136 8.35 18.57 -9.41
C LEU A 136 9.15 19.60 -10.23
N LYS A 137 8.60 20.81 -10.46
CA LYS A 137 9.29 21.90 -11.17
C LYS A 137 10.00 22.87 -10.24
N MET A 138 9.73 22.81 -8.96
CA MET A 138 10.34 23.66 -7.93
C MET A 138 11.69 23.13 -7.50
#